data_5e62b18851b0825e9410e4aacc8b7284
#
_entry.id   5e62b18851b0825e9410e4aacc8b7284
#
_cell.length_a   1.000
_cell.length_b   1.000
_cell.length_c   1.000
_cell.angle_alpha   90.00
_cell.angle_beta   90.00
_cell.angle_gamma   90.00
#
_symmetry.space_group_name_H-M   'P 1'
#
loop_
_entity.id
_entity.type
_entity.pdbx_description
1 polymer ?
#
loop_
_entity_poly.entity_id
_entity_poly.type
_entity_poly.pdbx_seq_one_letter_code
_entity_poly.pdbx_strand_id
1 'polypeptide(L)'
;MKTRVRGLTLLLGSLAVAVCVAADANMGTWKLNEAKSKLNPNGPKNHTVTYAAAGDSVKVTVEGTDSSGKTYRSEWTGKFDGKEYAVTGDAMSDMRSYKRIDDRTLEFTGTKGGKVTITGRVEVSADGKTRTVTATGTDAQGNKGTSTAVYDKQ
;
A
#
# COMPACT_ATOMS: atom_id res chain seq x y z
N MET A 1 23.87 13.28 -72.53
CA MET A 1 22.69 12.80 -71.79
C MET A 1 23.10 12.66 -70.31
N LYS A 2 22.61 13.54 -69.43
CA LYS A 2 22.95 13.50 -67.98
C LYS A 2 21.67 13.08 -67.26
N THR A 3 21.65 11.80 -66.79
CA THR A 3 20.53 11.27 -66.03
C THR A 3 20.71 11.66 -64.55
N ARG A 4 19.79 12.45 -64.00
CA ARG A 4 19.75 12.82 -62.58
C ARG A 4 18.91 11.77 -61.85
N VAL A 5 19.56 11.01 -60.95
CA VAL A 5 18.87 10.12 -60.00
C VAL A 5 18.45 10.98 -58.81
N ARG A 6 17.15 11.11 -58.57
CA ARG A 6 16.58 11.75 -57.37
C ARG A 6 16.51 10.70 -56.29
N GLY A 7 17.35 10.87 -55.26
CA GLY A 7 17.26 10.08 -54.05
C GLY A 7 16.04 10.48 -53.21
N LEU A 8 15.16 9.49 -53.00
CA LEU A 8 14.00 9.62 -52.08
C LEU A 8 14.45 9.24 -50.67
N THR A 9 14.65 10.24 -49.82
CA THR A 9 14.99 10.00 -48.38
C THR A 9 13.69 9.68 -47.64
N LEU A 10 13.53 8.41 -47.24
CA LEU A 10 12.43 7.97 -46.40
C LEU A 10 12.78 8.34 -44.94
N LEU A 11 12.10 9.35 -44.38
CA LEU A 11 12.18 9.67 -42.95
C LEU A 11 11.32 8.67 -42.18
N LEU A 12 11.93 7.68 -41.51
CA LEU A 12 11.26 6.84 -40.55
C LEU A 12 11.06 7.65 -39.26
N GLY A 13 9.88 8.19 -39.07
CA GLY A 13 9.46 8.76 -37.80
C GLY A 13 9.18 7.67 -36.79
N SER A 14 10.08 7.47 -35.81
CA SER A 14 9.82 6.61 -34.65
C SER A 14 8.78 7.25 -33.75
N LEU A 15 7.57 6.72 -33.78
CA LEU A 15 6.49 7.07 -32.84
C LEU A 15 6.86 6.44 -31.48
N ALA A 16 7.44 7.23 -30.58
CA ALA A 16 7.63 6.82 -29.20
C ALA A 16 6.26 6.79 -28.51
N VAL A 17 5.68 5.60 -28.39
CA VAL A 17 4.49 5.39 -27.56
C VAL A 17 4.95 5.54 -26.11
N ALA A 18 4.68 6.69 -25.49
CA ALA A 18 4.81 6.85 -24.07
C ALA A 18 3.76 5.97 -23.38
N VAL A 19 4.17 4.80 -22.89
CA VAL A 19 3.34 3.99 -22.01
C VAL A 19 3.27 4.76 -20.69
N CYS A 20 2.18 5.50 -20.51
CA CYS A 20 1.84 6.09 -19.22
C CYS A 20 1.46 4.92 -18.29
N VAL A 21 2.44 4.36 -17.57
CA VAL A 21 2.17 3.46 -16.45
C VAL A 21 1.48 4.32 -15.41
N ALA A 22 0.18 4.18 -15.26
CA ALA A 22 -0.56 4.84 -14.19
C ALA A 22 0.12 4.45 -12.87
N ALA A 23 0.58 5.44 -12.11
CA ALA A 23 1.17 5.20 -10.80
C ALA A 23 0.13 4.47 -9.93
N ASP A 24 0.55 3.41 -9.22
CA ASP A 24 -0.32 2.68 -8.30
C ASP A 24 -0.97 3.65 -7.32
N ALA A 25 -2.30 3.61 -7.21
CA ALA A 25 -3.08 4.55 -6.39
C ALA A 25 -2.65 4.54 -4.91
N ASN A 26 -2.10 3.42 -4.43
CA ASN A 26 -1.64 3.28 -3.05
C ASN A 26 -0.30 3.99 -2.77
N MET A 27 0.51 4.30 -3.80
CA MET A 27 1.84 4.88 -3.63
C MET A 27 1.79 6.29 -3.04
N GLY A 28 2.82 6.63 -2.26
CA GLY A 28 2.99 7.91 -1.59
C GLY A 28 2.78 7.82 -0.08
N THR A 29 2.68 8.97 0.56
CA THR A 29 2.54 9.11 2.01
C THR A 29 1.11 9.46 2.38
N TRP A 30 0.60 8.78 3.40
CA TRP A 30 -0.76 8.87 3.88
C TRP A 30 -0.77 9.22 5.36
N LYS A 31 -1.47 10.27 5.74
CA LYS A 31 -1.57 10.74 7.11
C LYS A 31 -2.97 10.48 7.68
N LEU A 32 -3.03 9.93 8.89
CA LEU A 32 -4.28 9.61 9.57
C LEU A 32 -5.13 10.86 9.79
N ASN A 33 -6.40 10.78 9.38
CA ASN A 33 -7.42 11.76 9.69
C ASN A 33 -8.31 11.19 10.82
N GLU A 34 -7.98 11.53 12.06
CA GLU A 34 -8.68 10.98 13.23
C GLU A 34 -10.15 11.38 13.25
N ALA A 35 -10.49 12.59 12.79
CA ALA A 35 -11.88 13.10 12.79
C ALA A 35 -12.80 12.28 11.87
N LYS A 36 -12.24 11.66 10.82
CA LYS A 36 -12.98 10.81 9.87
C LYS A 36 -12.88 9.32 10.21
N SER A 37 -12.11 8.96 11.23
CA SER A 37 -11.81 7.58 11.58
C SER A 37 -12.65 7.05 12.75
N LYS A 38 -12.87 5.74 12.75
CA LYS A 38 -13.46 4.98 13.87
C LYS A 38 -12.45 3.92 14.31
N LEU A 39 -11.56 4.30 15.22
CA LEU A 39 -10.47 3.44 15.68
C LEU A 39 -10.90 2.61 16.89
N ASN A 40 -10.41 1.38 16.97
CA ASN A 40 -10.52 0.58 18.19
C ASN A 40 -9.64 1.24 19.28
N PRO A 41 -10.21 1.64 20.42
CA PRO A 41 -9.45 2.34 21.46
C PRO A 41 -8.35 1.47 22.08
N ASN A 42 -8.49 0.15 21.99
CA ASN A 42 -7.50 -0.82 22.50
C ASN A 42 -6.52 -1.31 21.42
N GLY A 43 -6.61 -0.76 20.21
CA GLY A 43 -5.74 -1.11 19.07
C GLY A 43 -4.63 -0.08 18.86
N PRO A 44 -3.66 -0.42 18.01
CA PRO A 44 -2.64 0.52 17.59
C PRO A 44 -3.23 1.62 16.70
N LYS A 45 -2.60 2.80 16.73
CA LYS A 45 -2.93 3.95 15.90
C LYS A 45 -1.78 4.20 14.94
N ASN A 46 -2.01 3.95 13.66
CA ASN A 46 -1.04 4.21 12.59
C ASN A 46 -1.17 5.67 12.13
N HIS A 47 -0.24 6.54 12.51
CA HIS A 47 -0.30 7.97 12.20
C HIS A 47 0.09 8.26 10.75
N THR A 48 1.15 7.61 10.27
CA THR A 48 1.68 7.80 8.92
C THR A 48 1.96 6.45 8.27
N VAL A 49 1.54 6.31 7.02
CA VAL A 49 1.81 5.13 6.21
C VAL A 49 2.39 5.57 4.88
N THR A 50 3.56 5.06 4.52
CA THR A 50 4.26 5.38 3.27
C THR A 50 4.42 4.13 2.42
N TYR A 51 4.02 4.22 1.16
CA TYR A 51 4.25 3.22 0.13
C TYR A 51 5.27 3.76 -0.87
N ALA A 52 6.38 3.09 -1.02
CA ALA A 52 7.46 3.48 -1.92
C ALA A 52 7.88 2.30 -2.81
N ALA A 53 8.28 2.60 -4.04
CA ALA A 53 8.86 1.59 -4.92
C ALA A 53 10.19 1.08 -4.36
N ALA A 54 10.40 -0.24 -4.42
CA ALA A 54 11.61 -0.93 -3.99
C ALA A 54 11.97 -2.00 -5.03
N GLY A 55 12.56 -1.55 -6.15
CA GLY A 55 12.79 -2.40 -7.31
C GLY A 55 11.47 -2.87 -7.93
N ASP A 56 11.27 -4.18 -8.03
CA ASP A 56 10.04 -4.84 -8.49
C ASP A 56 9.02 -5.08 -7.36
N SER A 57 9.31 -4.57 -6.17
CA SER A 57 8.53 -4.70 -4.95
C SER A 57 8.08 -3.32 -4.45
N VAL A 58 7.25 -3.32 -3.42
CA VAL A 58 6.79 -2.12 -2.71
C VAL A 58 7.30 -2.21 -1.27
N LYS A 59 7.90 -1.14 -0.77
CA LYS A 59 8.19 -0.97 0.65
C LYS A 59 7.04 -0.19 1.31
N VAL A 60 6.49 -0.76 2.37
CA VAL A 60 5.48 -0.10 3.22
C VAL A 60 6.11 0.19 4.57
N THR A 61 6.07 1.45 4.97
CA THR A 61 6.52 1.91 6.29
C THR A 61 5.33 2.45 7.05
N VAL A 62 5.15 2.03 8.28
CA VAL A 62 4.10 2.50 9.19
C VAL A 62 4.74 3.10 10.41
N GLU A 63 4.33 4.30 10.78
CA GLU A 63 4.71 4.97 12.02
C GLU A 63 3.44 5.26 12.83
N GLY A 64 3.46 4.92 14.11
CA GLY A 64 2.29 5.03 14.95
C GLY A 64 2.56 4.91 16.42
N THR A 65 1.49 4.71 17.17
CA THR A 65 1.52 4.41 18.61
C THR A 65 0.74 3.13 18.87
N ASP A 66 1.24 2.32 19.79
CA ASP A 66 0.51 1.15 20.29
C ASP A 66 -0.58 1.55 21.30
N SER A 67 -1.31 0.59 21.83
CA SER A 67 -2.37 0.81 22.82
C SER A 67 -1.88 1.41 24.15
N SER A 68 -0.58 1.33 24.44
CA SER A 68 0.05 1.96 25.60
C SER A 68 0.52 3.40 25.35
N GLY A 69 0.40 3.88 24.10
CA GLY A 69 0.89 5.20 23.66
C GLY A 69 2.37 5.22 23.29
N LYS A 70 3.07 4.07 23.30
CA LYS A 70 4.46 3.96 22.87
C LYS A 70 4.55 4.03 21.35
N THR A 71 5.46 4.84 20.84
CA THR A 71 5.73 4.94 19.40
C THR A 71 6.33 3.64 18.84
N TYR A 72 5.95 3.29 17.64
CA TYR A 72 6.54 2.20 16.89
C TYR A 72 6.71 2.55 15.40
N ARG A 73 7.59 1.83 14.76
CA ARG A 73 7.79 1.84 13.32
C ARG A 73 7.82 0.41 12.83
N SER A 74 6.97 0.10 11.85
CA SER A 74 7.01 -1.20 11.18
C SER A 74 7.35 -1.03 9.70
N GLU A 75 8.01 -2.06 9.13
CA GLU A 75 8.40 -2.09 7.74
C GLU A 75 8.06 -3.45 7.13
N TRP A 76 7.55 -3.37 5.91
CA TRP A 76 7.25 -4.52 5.07
C TRP A 76 7.76 -4.25 3.66
N THR A 77 8.34 -5.26 3.00
CA THR A 77 8.73 -5.18 1.60
C THR A 77 8.27 -6.44 0.89
N GLY A 78 7.51 -6.28 -0.18
CA GLY A 78 6.95 -7.41 -0.93
C GLY A 78 6.16 -6.96 -2.15
N LYS A 79 5.38 -7.88 -2.70
CA LYS A 79 4.50 -7.65 -3.86
C LYS A 79 3.03 -7.75 -3.43
N PHE A 80 2.14 -7.13 -4.19
CA PHE A 80 0.69 -7.26 -3.97
C PHE A 80 0.12 -8.51 -4.66
N ASP A 81 0.78 -9.65 -4.47
CA ASP A 81 0.51 -10.94 -5.12
C ASP A 81 -0.20 -11.97 -4.22
N GLY A 82 -0.54 -11.57 -2.99
CA GLY A 82 -1.21 -12.41 -2.00
C GLY A 82 -0.28 -13.36 -1.24
N LYS A 83 1.03 -13.35 -1.52
CA LYS A 83 2.01 -14.13 -0.77
C LYS A 83 2.42 -13.42 0.50
N GLU A 84 2.81 -14.19 1.51
CA GLU A 84 3.33 -13.66 2.76
C GLU A 84 4.80 -13.22 2.61
N TYR A 85 5.09 -12.04 3.13
CA TYR A 85 6.43 -11.49 3.26
C TYR A 85 6.63 -11.05 4.71
N ALA A 86 7.88 -11.07 5.18
CA ALA A 86 8.21 -10.67 6.55
C ALA A 86 7.85 -9.20 6.80
N VAL A 87 7.32 -8.93 8.00
CA VAL A 87 7.14 -7.59 8.54
C VAL A 87 7.95 -7.46 9.81
N THR A 88 8.61 -6.32 9.99
CA THR A 88 9.40 -6.01 11.19
C THR A 88 8.79 -4.85 11.95
N GLY A 89 9.01 -4.80 13.27
CA GLY A 89 8.51 -3.71 14.12
C GLY A 89 6.99 -3.71 14.37
N ASP A 90 6.27 -4.72 13.92
CA ASP A 90 4.84 -4.91 14.16
C ASP A 90 4.64 -5.91 15.30
N ALA A 91 4.01 -5.48 16.38
CA ALA A 91 3.77 -6.34 17.55
C ALA A 91 2.73 -7.43 17.26
N MET A 92 1.84 -7.20 16.30
CA MET A 92 0.74 -8.10 15.96
C MET A 92 1.08 -9.11 14.88
N SER A 93 2.11 -8.88 14.05
CA SER A 93 2.42 -9.72 12.90
C SER A 93 3.92 -9.88 12.72
N ASP A 94 4.36 -11.04 12.29
CA ASP A 94 5.71 -11.33 11.81
C ASP A 94 5.73 -11.55 10.29
N MET A 95 4.56 -11.90 9.70
CA MET A 95 4.37 -11.99 8.26
C MET A 95 3.12 -11.21 7.85
N ARG A 96 3.15 -10.69 6.63
CA ARG A 96 2.01 -9.99 6.02
C ARG A 96 1.91 -10.26 4.53
N SER A 97 0.69 -10.47 4.06
CA SER A 97 0.36 -10.51 2.64
C SER A 97 -0.50 -9.32 2.26
N TYR A 98 -0.29 -8.81 1.05
CA TYR A 98 -1.21 -7.91 0.37
C TYR A 98 -1.62 -8.54 -0.95
N LYS A 99 -2.91 -8.49 -1.27
CA LYS A 99 -3.46 -8.96 -2.53
C LYS A 99 -4.17 -7.81 -3.23
N ARG A 100 -3.79 -7.54 -4.47
CA ARG A 100 -4.49 -6.57 -5.31
C ARG A 100 -5.83 -7.16 -5.76
N ILE A 101 -6.90 -6.44 -5.49
CA ILE A 101 -8.27 -6.76 -5.93
C ILE A 101 -8.59 -5.98 -7.20
N ASP A 102 -8.28 -4.69 -7.21
CA ASP A 102 -8.38 -3.78 -8.35
C ASP A 102 -7.34 -2.65 -8.22
N ASP A 103 -7.37 -1.66 -9.12
CA ASP A 103 -6.40 -0.56 -9.19
C ASP A 103 -6.35 0.32 -7.92
N ARG A 104 -7.37 0.28 -7.07
CA ARG A 104 -7.51 1.10 -5.87
C ARG A 104 -7.77 0.29 -4.60
N THR A 105 -7.87 -1.02 -4.71
CA THR A 105 -8.26 -1.89 -3.60
C THR A 105 -7.22 -2.96 -3.36
N LEU A 106 -6.77 -3.06 -2.10
CA LEU A 106 -5.94 -4.16 -1.61
C LEU A 106 -6.67 -4.86 -0.45
N GLU A 107 -6.52 -6.17 -0.38
CA GLU A 107 -6.77 -6.93 0.84
C GLU A 107 -5.45 -7.29 1.50
N PHE A 108 -5.43 -7.39 2.83
CA PHE A 108 -4.25 -7.82 3.56
C PHE A 108 -4.59 -8.77 4.68
N THR A 109 -3.61 -9.63 4.99
CA THR A 109 -3.65 -10.53 6.12
C THR A 109 -2.31 -10.45 6.84
N GLY A 110 -2.33 -10.32 8.15
CA GLY A 110 -1.16 -10.45 9.02
C GLY A 110 -1.23 -11.73 9.83
N THR A 111 -0.10 -12.40 9.94
CA THR A 111 0.05 -13.63 10.73
C THR A 111 1.18 -13.47 11.74
N LYS A 112 1.06 -14.16 12.88
CA LYS A 112 2.09 -14.27 13.90
C LYS A 112 2.20 -15.71 14.36
N GLY A 113 3.40 -16.30 14.22
CA GLY A 113 3.60 -17.72 14.51
C GLY A 113 2.67 -18.62 13.68
N GLY A 114 2.37 -18.25 12.44
CA GLY A 114 1.49 -18.98 11.53
C GLY A 114 -0.01 -18.83 11.82
N LYS A 115 -0.41 -18.00 12.79
CA LYS A 115 -1.84 -17.74 13.10
C LYS A 115 -2.23 -16.36 12.58
N VAL A 116 -3.40 -16.25 11.95
CA VAL A 116 -3.97 -14.99 11.50
C VAL A 116 -4.30 -14.11 12.72
N THR A 117 -3.73 -12.91 12.75
CA THR A 117 -3.92 -11.92 13.82
C THR A 117 -4.70 -10.70 13.36
N ILE A 118 -4.63 -10.38 12.06
CA ILE A 118 -5.33 -9.23 11.49
C ILE A 118 -5.68 -9.51 10.03
N THR A 119 -6.86 -9.09 9.62
CA THR A 119 -7.28 -9.04 8.21
C THR A 119 -7.86 -7.67 7.92
N GLY A 120 -7.77 -7.23 6.68
CA GLY A 120 -8.35 -5.94 6.33
C GLY A 120 -8.34 -5.66 4.83
N ARG A 121 -8.92 -4.50 4.53
CA ARG A 121 -9.09 -3.98 3.19
C ARG A 121 -8.65 -2.52 3.14
N VAL A 122 -7.96 -2.16 2.09
CA VAL A 122 -7.50 -0.81 1.79
C VAL A 122 -8.21 -0.34 0.53
N GLU A 123 -8.84 0.81 0.55
CA GLU A 123 -9.55 1.39 -0.59
C GLU A 123 -9.12 2.85 -0.77
N VAL A 124 -8.63 3.18 -1.95
CA VAL A 124 -8.27 4.55 -2.33
C VAL A 124 -9.44 5.16 -3.09
N SER A 125 -9.81 6.40 -2.75
CA SER A 125 -10.88 7.14 -3.43
C SER A 125 -10.56 7.37 -4.93
N ALA A 126 -11.59 7.62 -5.74
CA ALA A 126 -11.44 7.81 -7.19
C ALA A 126 -10.52 8.98 -7.54
N ASP A 127 -10.49 10.03 -6.71
CA ASP A 127 -9.62 11.20 -6.88
C ASP A 127 -8.19 10.96 -6.36
N GLY A 128 -7.93 9.81 -5.75
CA GLY A 128 -6.62 9.43 -5.21
C GLY A 128 -6.20 10.18 -3.94
N LYS A 129 -7.09 10.97 -3.32
CA LYS A 129 -6.74 11.86 -2.20
C LYS A 129 -7.03 11.28 -0.82
N THR A 130 -7.91 10.30 -0.74
CA THR A 130 -8.34 9.67 0.51
C THR A 130 -8.15 8.17 0.43
N ARG A 131 -7.72 7.57 1.53
CA ARG A 131 -7.55 6.14 1.68
C ARG A 131 -8.28 5.68 2.93
N THR A 132 -9.12 4.66 2.79
CA THR A 132 -9.83 4.03 3.91
C THR A 132 -9.29 2.64 4.15
N VAL A 133 -8.95 2.32 5.38
CA VAL A 133 -8.51 1.00 5.82
C VAL A 133 -9.52 0.48 6.83
N THR A 134 -10.20 -0.60 6.49
CA THR A 134 -11.04 -1.35 7.43
C THR A 134 -10.29 -2.60 7.83
N ALA A 135 -10.04 -2.79 9.12
CA ALA A 135 -9.27 -3.92 9.61
C ALA A 135 -9.92 -4.54 10.85
N THR A 136 -9.90 -5.85 10.92
CA THR A 136 -10.30 -6.62 12.10
C THR A 136 -9.08 -7.36 12.62
N GLY A 137 -8.69 -7.04 13.86
CA GLY A 137 -7.60 -7.69 14.57
C GLY A 137 -8.10 -8.56 15.70
N THR A 138 -7.28 -9.52 16.11
CA THR A 138 -7.51 -10.37 17.28
C THR A 138 -6.36 -10.16 18.25
N ASP A 139 -6.66 -9.75 19.49
CA ASP A 139 -5.66 -9.55 20.52
C ASP A 139 -5.13 -10.89 21.08
N ALA A 140 -4.14 -10.81 21.98
CA ALA A 140 -3.54 -11.99 22.60
C ALA A 140 -4.53 -12.80 23.47
N GLN A 141 -5.63 -12.19 23.89
CA GLN A 141 -6.71 -12.80 24.68
C GLN A 141 -7.82 -13.40 23.80
N GLY A 142 -7.71 -13.26 22.46
CA GLY A 142 -8.69 -13.77 21.51
C GLY A 142 -9.87 -12.82 21.22
N ASN A 143 -9.86 -11.60 21.77
CA ASN A 143 -10.91 -10.62 21.50
C ASN A 143 -10.70 -10.00 20.11
N LYS A 144 -11.79 -9.86 19.36
CA LYS A 144 -11.78 -9.23 18.06
C LYS A 144 -12.15 -7.76 18.17
N GLY A 145 -11.40 -6.92 17.49
CA GLY A 145 -11.69 -5.49 17.36
C GLY A 145 -11.60 -5.04 15.92
N THR A 146 -12.52 -4.19 15.49
CA THR A 146 -12.54 -3.61 14.15
C THR A 146 -12.25 -2.12 14.21
N SER A 147 -11.43 -1.65 13.28
CA SER A 147 -11.12 -0.23 13.07
C SER A 147 -11.42 0.15 11.63
N THR A 148 -11.92 1.36 11.45
CA THR A 148 -11.95 2.03 10.15
C THR A 148 -11.10 3.28 10.24
N ALA A 149 -9.96 3.28 9.59
CA ALA A 149 -9.01 4.38 9.58
C ALA A 149 -9.06 5.09 8.23
N VAL A 150 -9.24 6.39 8.25
CA VAL A 150 -9.25 7.26 7.06
C VAL A 150 -7.94 8.05 7.03
N TYR A 151 -7.30 8.09 5.88
CA TYR A 151 -6.05 8.81 5.66
C TYR A 151 -6.22 9.80 4.52
N ASP A 152 -5.59 10.94 4.65
CA ASP A 152 -5.46 11.93 3.59
C ASP A 152 -4.05 11.83 2.97
N LYS A 153 -3.98 11.93 1.63
CA LYS A 153 -2.71 11.89 0.90
C LYS A 153 -1.92 13.18 1.11
N GLN A 154 -0.60 13.04 1.30
CA GLN A 154 0.33 14.17 1.44
C GLN A 154 0.97 14.56 0.13
#